data_0e0869d1e4ac747a5de1fe8b0a966607
#
_entry.id   0e0869d1e4ac747a5de1fe8b0a966607
#
_cell.length_a   1.000
_cell.length_b   1.000
_cell.length_c   1.000
_cell.angle_alpha   90.00
_cell.angle_beta   90.00
_cell.angle_gamma   90.00
#
_symmetry.space_group_name_H-M   'P 1'
#
loop_
_entity.id
_entity.type
_entity.pdbx_description
1 polymer ?
#
loop_
_entity_poly.entity_id
_entity_poly.type
_entity_poly.pdbx_seq_one_letter_code
_entity_poly.pdbx_strand_id
1 'polypeptide(L)'
;MSDVGLPPDAGDAPPKGDGIARGRLRRTAPLVALSARTAGEAVVVGLRGKLAGTDSTEFHVRTAERYAELLGRSKGALMKAGQMLSFASAGPAVPAEFQSIYQAALARLRDDAPPMAPELARSVLERELGQRTESVFAEFEWEPLAAASVGQVHAARLHDGRAVAVKVQYPGVADAICADLKNTELLATFLGLVIGGLSPRRLSFDLRGAAREMGVRITEELDYRLEAANQTEFAEYYRGHPFIHVPEVIGELSTDRVLTQQLAQGKPWSDALTSGQELRDQWAEAIHRFVYGTYRHLHLFNADPHPGNYVFHEDGSVSFLDFGCVKRFDREQVQMMDTIVRECFRNDVLGTWRACVEAGFWRSSDPVTPEEVFAYWREPWEMWWAEQPFTITPEYVARWIQRKFSPTGPSANAFRYLSVSPDYTIMGRIEMGAASLLAELRATNYWGSIAAEFFEDAAPFTAMGKLDHAFFAERPAAGHA
;
A
#
# COMPACT_ATOMS: atom_id res chain seq x y z
N MET A 1 -59.78 6.12 42.57
CA MET A 1 -60.02 7.38 41.92
C MET A 1 -58.81 7.66 41.07
N SER A 2 -59.05 7.51 39.76
CA SER A 2 -58.37 8.07 38.58
C SER A 2 -56.85 7.95 38.49
N ASP A 3 -56.48 6.85 37.92
CA ASP A 3 -55.19 6.59 37.28
C ASP A 3 -55.15 7.39 35.96
N VAL A 4 -54.21 8.30 35.82
CA VAL A 4 -53.93 9.01 34.54
C VAL A 4 -52.66 8.48 33.96
N GLY A 5 -52.79 7.54 33.03
CA GLY A 5 -51.71 6.99 32.27
C GLY A 5 -51.01 8.04 31.39
N LEU A 6 -49.72 8.10 31.50
CA LEU A 6 -48.83 8.81 30.53
C LEU A 6 -48.73 8.02 29.21
N PRO A 7 -48.71 8.67 28.09
CA PRO A 7 -48.55 8.02 26.79
C PRO A 7 -47.10 7.47 26.62
N PRO A 8 -46.91 6.41 25.83
CA PRO A 8 -45.56 5.84 25.60
C PRO A 8 -44.73 6.78 24.79
N ASP A 9 -43.49 6.96 25.24
CA ASP A 9 -42.42 7.70 24.64
C ASP A 9 -42.20 7.24 23.20
N ALA A 10 -42.37 8.17 22.25
CA ALA A 10 -42.05 7.93 20.84
C ALA A 10 -40.54 7.89 20.70
N GLY A 11 -40.00 6.69 20.68
CA GLY A 11 -38.60 6.47 20.41
C GLY A 11 -38.21 7.10 19.08
N ASP A 12 -37.35 8.09 19.16
CA ASP A 12 -36.68 8.72 18.02
C ASP A 12 -35.96 7.67 17.18
N ALA A 13 -36.47 7.43 15.98
CA ALA A 13 -35.77 6.62 14.99
C ALA A 13 -34.48 7.38 14.57
N PRO A 14 -33.33 6.75 14.55
CA PRO A 14 -32.10 7.41 14.12
C PRO A 14 -32.24 7.87 12.65
N PRO A 15 -31.64 9.01 12.27
CA PRO A 15 -31.72 9.55 10.93
C PRO A 15 -31.19 8.52 9.91
N LYS A 16 -31.90 8.39 8.79
CA LYS A 16 -31.53 7.56 7.65
C LYS A 16 -30.27 8.12 6.98
N GLY A 17 -29.11 7.92 7.59
CA GLY A 17 -27.84 7.97 6.91
C GLY A 17 -27.64 6.66 6.15
N ASP A 18 -27.03 6.71 4.97
CA ASP A 18 -26.77 5.59 4.08
C ASP A 18 -26.14 4.40 4.83
N GLY A 19 -26.98 3.50 5.31
CA GLY A 19 -26.59 2.37 6.15
C GLY A 19 -25.79 1.36 5.34
N ILE A 20 -24.62 1.01 5.85
CA ILE A 20 -23.83 -0.11 5.36
C ILE A 20 -24.73 -1.34 5.30
N ALA A 21 -24.88 -1.94 4.10
CA ALA A 21 -25.80 -3.04 3.87
C ALA A 21 -25.49 -4.25 4.78
N ARG A 22 -26.37 -4.58 5.72
CA ARG A 22 -26.25 -5.70 6.64
C ARG A 22 -26.85 -6.96 6.02
N GLY A 23 -26.01 -7.93 5.60
CA GLY A 23 -26.46 -9.23 5.11
C GLY A 23 -25.56 -9.83 4.04
N ARG A 24 -25.10 -11.09 4.22
CA ARG A 24 -24.17 -11.83 3.33
C ARG A 24 -24.62 -11.82 1.87
N LEU A 25 -25.86 -12.23 1.61
CA LEU A 25 -26.42 -12.34 0.24
C LEU A 25 -26.55 -10.97 -0.46
N ARG A 26 -26.86 -9.89 0.27
CA ARG A 26 -26.98 -8.55 -0.32
C ARG A 26 -25.65 -7.96 -0.77
N ARG A 27 -24.52 -8.38 -0.15
CA ARG A 27 -23.17 -7.87 -0.47
C ARG A 27 -22.46 -8.69 -1.52
N THR A 28 -22.71 -10.02 -1.60
CA THR A 28 -22.08 -10.92 -2.57
C THR A 28 -22.80 -10.91 -3.92
N ALA A 29 -24.14 -10.76 -3.94
CA ALA A 29 -24.92 -10.79 -5.15
C ALA A 29 -24.46 -9.79 -6.23
N PRO A 30 -24.13 -8.53 -5.92
CA PRO A 30 -23.63 -7.57 -6.91
C PRO A 30 -22.30 -7.98 -7.55
N LEU A 31 -21.37 -8.55 -6.76
CA LEU A 31 -20.08 -9.06 -7.26
C LEU A 31 -20.25 -10.24 -8.20
N VAL A 32 -21.06 -11.22 -7.79
CA VAL A 32 -21.34 -12.40 -8.61
C VAL A 32 -22.05 -11.99 -9.92
N ALA A 33 -23.00 -11.08 -9.83
CA ALA A 33 -23.71 -10.57 -10.99
C ALA A 33 -22.79 -9.79 -11.95
N LEU A 34 -21.90 -8.94 -11.41
CA LEU A 34 -20.93 -8.20 -12.21
C LEU A 34 -19.95 -9.17 -12.88
N SER A 35 -19.46 -10.16 -12.14
CA SER A 35 -18.52 -11.16 -12.66
C SER A 35 -19.14 -11.99 -13.79
N ALA A 36 -20.36 -12.47 -13.59
CA ALA A 36 -21.07 -13.22 -14.61
C ALA A 36 -21.34 -12.37 -15.88
N ARG A 37 -21.70 -11.11 -15.69
CA ARG A 37 -21.93 -10.15 -16.78
C ARG A 37 -20.63 -9.84 -17.53
N THR A 38 -19.54 -9.54 -16.80
CA THR A 38 -18.23 -9.26 -17.39
C THR A 38 -17.69 -10.46 -18.16
N ALA A 39 -17.86 -11.69 -17.64
CA ALA A 39 -17.49 -12.90 -18.33
C ALA A 39 -18.31 -13.10 -19.63
N GLY A 40 -19.60 -12.82 -19.59
CA GLY A 40 -20.47 -12.87 -20.78
C GLY A 40 -20.08 -11.82 -21.82
N GLU A 41 -19.85 -10.59 -21.42
CA GLU A 41 -19.41 -9.50 -22.30
C GLU A 41 -18.00 -9.80 -22.90
N ALA A 42 -17.07 -10.34 -22.12
CA ALA A 42 -15.74 -10.72 -22.58
C ALA A 42 -15.78 -11.81 -23.68
N VAL A 43 -16.65 -12.80 -23.54
CA VAL A 43 -16.88 -13.82 -24.57
C VAL A 43 -17.42 -13.18 -25.85
N VAL A 44 -18.38 -12.28 -25.75
CA VAL A 44 -18.95 -11.58 -26.90
C VAL A 44 -17.91 -10.67 -27.58
N VAL A 45 -17.12 -9.92 -26.81
CA VAL A 45 -16.04 -9.06 -27.34
C VAL A 45 -14.94 -9.91 -27.99
N GLY A 46 -14.54 -11.03 -27.36
CA GLY A 46 -13.56 -11.97 -27.92
C GLY A 46 -14.03 -12.62 -29.23
N LEU A 47 -15.31 -12.94 -29.34
CA LEU A 47 -15.91 -13.43 -30.57
C LEU A 47 -16.02 -12.35 -31.64
N ARG A 48 -16.41 -11.12 -31.29
CA ARG A 48 -16.49 -9.98 -32.22
C ARG A 48 -15.10 -9.49 -32.64
N GLY A 49 -14.12 -9.44 -31.74
CA GLY A 49 -12.75 -9.05 -32.05
C GLY A 49 -12.09 -9.97 -33.10
N LYS A 50 -12.38 -11.29 -33.03
CA LYS A 50 -11.94 -12.25 -34.06
C LYS A 50 -12.63 -12.07 -35.42
N LEU A 51 -13.81 -11.47 -35.44
CA LEU A 51 -14.64 -11.34 -36.65
C LEU A 51 -14.62 -9.93 -37.26
N ALA A 52 -14.33 -8.86 -36.48
CA ALA A 52 -14.53 -7.49 -36.93
C ALA A 52 -13.47 -6.46 -36.49
N GLY A 53 -12.36 -6.88 -35.86
CA GLY A 53 -11.27 -5.93 -35.46
C GLY A 53 -11.74 -4.80 -34.53
N THR A 54 -12.75 -5.03 -33.70
CA THR A 54 -13.36 -4.00 -32.84
C THR A 54 -12.41 -3.66 -31.68
N ASP A 55 -12.24 -2.35 -31.40
CA ASP A 55 -11.47 -1.80 -30.30
C ASP A 55 -12.02 -2.30 -28.94
N SER A 56 -11.21 -3.02 -28.19
CA SER A 56 -11.56 -3.55 -26.87
C SER A 56 -11.44 -2.48 -25.75
N THR A 57 -10.91 -1.31 -26.04
CA THR A 57 -10.66 -0.23 -25.07
C THR A 57 -11.94 0.18 -24.35
N GLU A 58 -13.05 0.38 -25.07
CA GLU A 58 -14.32 0.78 -24.48
C GLU A 58 -14.88 -0.30 -23.52
N PHE A 59 -14.66 -1.58 -23.81
CA PHE A 59 -15.02 -2.67 -22.91
C PHE A 59 -14.23 -2.60 -21.61
N HIS A 60 -12.90 -2.38 -21.70
CA HIS A 60 -12.04 -2.31 -20.53
C HIS A 60 -12.32 -1.05 -19.69
N VAL A 61 -12.56 0.11 -20.31
CA VAL A 61 -12.96 1.34 -19.59
C VAL A 61 -14.25 1.12 -18.80
N ARG A 62 -15.30 0.64 -19.46
CA ARG A 62 -16.60 0.39 -18.78
C ARG A 62 -16.49 -0.67 -17.69
N THR A 63 -15.66 -1.69 -17.88
CA THR A 63 -15.44 -2.73 -16.90
C THR A 63 -14.71 -2.21 -15.68
N ALA A 64 -13.65 -1.44 -15.87
CA ALA A 64 -12.89 -0.81 -14.79
C ALA A 64 -13.75 0.17 -13.97
N GLU A 65 -14.54 1.01 -14.63
CA GLU A 65 -15.47 1.94 -13.97
C GLU A 65 -16.54 1.21 -13.14
N ARG A 66 -17.12 0.13 -13.66
CA ARG A 66 -18.10 -0.69 -12.92
C ARG A 66 -17.49 -1.36 -11.69
N TYR A 67 -16.24 -1.85 -11.79
CA TYR A 67 -15.54 -2.40 -10.63
C TYR A 67 -15.26 -1.33 -9.59
N ALA A 68 -14.77 -0.16 -10.00
CA ALA A 68 -14.52 0.96 -9.09
C ALA A 68 -15.82 1.40 -8.40
N GLU A 69 -16.93 1.59 -9.14
CA GLU A 69 -18.23 1.98 -8.57
C GLU A 69 -18.75 0.92 -7.56
N LEU A 70 -18.64 -0.36 -7.89
CA LEU A 70 -19.09 -1.42 -7.00
C LEU A 70 -18.27 -1.47 -5.70
N LEU A 71 -16.94 -1.36 -5.82
CA LEU A 71 -16.03 -1.36 -4.67
C LEU A 71 -16.24 -0.10 -3.82
N GLY A 72 -16.39 1.07 -4.43
CA GLY A 72 -16.65 2.34 -3.74
C GLY A 72 -17.95 2.32 -2.92
N ARG A 73 -18.99 1.66 -3.43
CA ARG A 73 -20.25 1.48 -2.71
C ARG A 73 -20.16 0.48 -1.55
N SER A 74 -19.16 -0.37 -1.54
CA SER A 74 -19.05 -1.45 -0.55
C SER A 74 -18.62 -0.96 0.85
N LYS A 75 -17.92 0.17 0.96
CA LYS A 75 -17.42 0.79 2.22
C LYS A 75 -16.92 -0.25 3.25
N GLY A 76 -16.24 -1.32 2.81
CA GLY A 76 -15.83 -2.43 3.65
C GLY A 76 -14.55 -3.09 3.16
N ALA A 77 -14.33 -4.38 3.51
CA ALA A 77 -13.13 -5.13 3.17
C ALA A 77 -12.85 -5.19 1.65
N LEU A 78 -13.88 -5.18 0.80
CA LEU A 78 -13.71 -5.18 -0.65
C LEU A 78 -13.17 -3.87 -1.20
N MET A 79 -13.63 -2.73 -0.67
CA MET A 79 -13.10 -1.41 -1.03
C MET A 79 -11.60 -1.35 -0.67
N LYS A 80 -11.25 -1.79 0.55
CA LYS A 80 -9.86 -1.81 0.99
C LYS A 80 -9.00 -2.78 0.18
N ALA A 81 -9.52 -3.97 -0.11
CA ALA A 81 -8.84 -4.91 -1.01
C ALA A 81 -8.61 -4.29 -2.41
N GLY A 82 -9.58 -3.56 -2.94
CA GLY A 82 -9.45 -2.81 -4.18
C GLY A 82 -8.37 -1.73 -4.12
N GLN A 83 -8.32 -0.96 -3.04
CA GLN A 83 -7.25 0.01 -2.79
C GLN A 83 -5.88 -0.64 -2.72
N MET A 84 -5.75 -1.75 -1.97
CA MET A 84 -4.50 -2.51 -1.88
C MET A 84 -4.06 -3.08 -3.23
N LEU A 85 -4.99 -3.43 -4.11
CA LEU A 85 -4.69 -3.95 -5.44
C LEU A 85 -4.48 -2.86 -6.50
N SER A 86 -4.83 -1.60 -6.23
CA SER A 86 -4.65 -0.50 -7.17
C SER A 86 -3.19 -0.21 -7.51
N PHE A 87 -2.27 -0.59 -6.63
CA PHE A 87 -0.82 -0.50 -6.84
C PHE A 87 -0.24 -1.75 -7.53
N ALA A 88 -0.91 -2.91 -7.38
CA ALA A 88 -0.57 -4.07 -8.17
C ALA A 88 -1.08 -3.82 -9.58
N SER A 89 -0.26 -4.09 -10.59
CA SER A 89 -0.75 -4.17 -11.97
C SER A 89 -2.03 -4.98 -11.95
N ALA A 90 -3.10 -4.48 -12.57
CA ALA A 90 -4.33 -5.23 -12.73
C ALA A 90 -3.96 -6.55 -13.39
N GLY A 91 -3.74 -7.59 -12.63
CA GLY A 91 -3.16 -8.89 -12.88
C GLY A 91 -2.98 -9.36 -14.35
N PRO A 92 -2.37 -10.51 -14.59
CA PRO A 92 -2.07 -11.00 -15.94
C PRO A 92 -3.31 -11.22 -16.84
N ALA A 93 -4.50 -11.04 -16.27
CA ALA A 93 -5.77 -11.12 -16.98
C ALA A 93 -6.13 -9.87 -17.76
N VAL A 94 -5.58 -8.72 -17.40
CA VAL A 94 -5.79 -7.45 -18.12
C VAL A 94 -4.62 -7.24 -19.07
N PRO A 95 -4.88 -7.12 -20.39
CA PRO A 95 -3.82 -6.79 -21.35
C PRO A 95 -3.06 -5.53 -20.91
N ALA A 96 -1.74 -5.52 -21.11
CA ALA A 96 -0.86 -4.44 -20.60
C ALA A 96 -1.31 -3.04 -21.05
N GLU A 97 -1.85 -2.93 -22.24
CA GLU A 97 -2.39 -1.71 -22.83
C GLU A 97 -3.59 -1.12 -22.08
N PHE A 98 -4.30 -1.92 -21.26
CA PHE A 98 -5.46 -1.49 -20.49
C PHE A 98 -5.19 -1.40 -18.98
N GLN A 99 -4.02 -1.80 -18.51
CA GLN A 99 -3.69 -1.81 -17.06
C GLN A 99 -3.83 -0.42 -16.43
N SER A 100 -3.38 0.63 -17.14
CA SER A 100 -3.51 2.01 -16.70
C SER A 100 -4.96 2.46 -16.48
N ILE A 101 -5.90 1.92 -17.26
CA ILE A 101 -7.33 2.21 -17.15
C ILE A 101 -7.87 1.66 -15.82
N TYR A 102 -7.52 0.41 -15.48
CA TYR A 102 -7.95 -0.20 -14.23
C TYR A 102 -7.28 0.45 -13.01
N GLN A 103 -5.99 0.77 -13.11
CA GLN A 103 -5.28 1.49 -12.07
C GLN A 103 -5.90 2.86 -11.81
N ALA A 104 -6.19 3.64 -12.86
CA ALA A 104 -6.84 4.95 -12.74
C ALA A 104 -8.25 4.84 -12.15
N ALA A 105 -9.03 3.82 -12.53
CA ALA A 105 -10.36 3.60 -11.99
C ALA A 105 -10.32 3.20 -10.51
N LEU A 106 -9.40 2.33 -10.11
CA LEU A 106 -9.22 1.91 -8.72
C LEU A 106 -8.58 3.02 -7.86
N ALA A 107 -7.76 3.89 -8.45
CA ALA A 107 -7.21 5.06 -7.75
C ALA A 107 -8.32 6.01 -7.27
N ARG A 108 -9.41 6.17 -8.01
CA ARG A 108 -10.57 6.99 -7.59
C ARG A 108 -11.23 6.48 -6.30
N LEU A 109 -11.11 5.19 -5.97
CA LEU A 109 -11.63 4.64 -4.71
C LEU A 109 -10.98 5.24 -3.46
N ARG A 110 -9.86 5.92 -3.63
CA ARG A 110 -9.09 6.53 -2.54
C ARG A 110 -9.59 7.93 -2.21
N ASP A 111 -10.08 8.65 -3.22
CA ASP A 111 -10.38 10.09 -3.14
C ASP A 111 -11.87 10.39 -3.00
N ASP A 112 -12.76 9.44 -3.34
CA ASP A 112 -14.21 9.68 -3.49
C ASP A 112 -15.06 9.30 -2.25
N ALA A 113 -14.47 8.99 -1.08
CA ALA A 113 -15.28 8.73 0.11
C ALA A 113 -15.88 10.05 0.64
N PRO A 114 -17.21 10.23 0.68
CA PRO A 114 -17.79 11.45 1.24
C PRO A 114 -17.35 11.60 2.71
N PRO A 115 -16.98 12.81 3.12
CA PRO A 115 -16.55 13.07 4.48
C PRO A 115 -17.67 12.74 5.48
N MET A 116 -17.29 12.31 6.66
CA MET A 116 -18.21 12.11 7.79
C MET A 116 -18.73 13.47 8.24
N ALA A 117 -20.02 13.54 8.60
CA ALA A 117 -20.59 14.77 9.13
C ALA A 117 -19.83 15.23 10.40
N PRO A 118 -19.60 16.53 10.59
CA PRO A 118 -18.85 17.08 11.72
C PRO A 118 -19.35 16.60 13.09
N GLU A 119 -20.66 16.51 13.25
CA GLU A 119 -21.30 16.08 14.50
C GLU A 119 -20.98 14.61 14.81
N LEU A 120 -20.87 13.80 13.77
CA LEU A 120 -20.53 12.38 13.91
C LEU A 120 -19.05 12.21 14.27
N ALA A 121 -18.16 12.98 13.60
CA ALA A 121 -16.73 13.00 13.92
C ALA A 121 -16.50 13.45 15.36
N ARG A 122 -17.21 14.52 15.80
CA ARG A 122 -17.17 15.01 17.18
C ARG A 122 -17.61 13.92 18.17
N SER A 123 -18.72 13.26 17.89
CA SER A 123 -19.25 12.21 18.75
C SER A 123 -18.28 11.03 18.93
N VAL A 124 -17.55 10.65 17.85
CA VAL A 124 -16.51 9.61 17.96
C VAL A 124 -15.34 10.12 18.80
N LEU A 125 -14.84 11.32 18.47
CA LEU A 125 -13.68 11.91 19.14
C LEU A 125 -13.89 12.07 20.65
N GLU A 126 -15.02 12.69 21.07
CA GLU A 126 -15.32 12.94 22.47
C GLU A 126 -15.60 11.65 23.26
N ARG A 127 -16.22 10.66 22.64
CA ARG A 127 -16.41 9.34 23.25
C ARG A 127 -15.09 8.61 23.46
N GLU A 128 -14.20 8.63 22.48
CA GLU A 128 -12.92 7.94 22.55
C GLU A 128 -11.95 8.62 23.53
N LEU A 129 -11.91 9.95 23.58
CA LEU A 129 -11.07 10.70 24.49
C LEU A 129 -11.70 10.86 25.90
N GLY A 130 -13.00 10.60 26.07
CA GLY A 130 -13.71 10.78 27.33
C GLY A 130 -13.81 12.24 27.78
N GLN A 131 -13.56 13.21 26.88
CA GLN A 131 -13.51 14.63 27.14
C GLN A 131 -14.15 15.39 25.99
N ARG A 132 -14.59 16.62 26.25
CA ARG A 132 -15.10 17.51 25.20
C ARG A 132 -13.95 17.98 24.33
N THR A 133 -14.20 18.15 23.05
CA THR A 133 -13.20 18.60 22.07
C THR A 133 -12.50 19.89 22.50
N GLU A 134 -13.26 20.88 23.01
CA GLU A 134 -12.75 22.19 23.43
C GLU A 134 -11.87 22.10 24.69
N SER A 135 -11.97 21.03 25.46
CA SER A 135 -11.09 20.81 26.63
C SER A 135 -9.72 20.26 26.24
N VAL A 136 -9.63 19.61 25.08
CA VAL A 136 -8.40 18.97 24.58
C VAL A 136 -7.69 19.87 23.58
N PHE A 137 -8.44 20.47 22.66
CA PHE A 137 -7.90 21.27 21.57
C PHE A 137 -8.32 22.74 21.72
N ALA A 138 -7.37 23.65 21.55
CA ALA A 138 -7.63 25.08 21.45
C ALA A 138 -8.38 25.42 20.15
N GLU A 139 -8.03 24.71 19.06
CA GLU A 139 -8.68 24.83 17.75
C GLU A 139 -8.84 23.44 17.15
N PHE A 140 -9.98 23.18 16.50
CA PHE A 140 -10.24 21.93 15.79
C PHE A 140 -10.98 22.22 14.48
N GLU A 141 -10.39 21.86 13.34
CA GLU A 141 -10.96 22.04 12.02
C GLU A 141 -11.89 20.85 11.67
N TRP A 142 -13.19 21.11 11.59
CA TRP A 142 -14.17 20.05 11.31
C TRP A 142 -14.24 19.67 9.83
N GLU A 143 -13.75 20.52 8.92
CA GLU A 143 -13.48 20.14 7.55
C GLU A 143 -12.23 19.23 7.54
N PRO A 144 -12.33 18.00 7.03
CA PRO A 144 -11.16 17.10 7.05
C PRO A 144 -10.08 17.56 6.07
N LEU A 145 -8.83 17.46 6.48
CA LEU A 145 -7.66 17.66 5.61
C LEU A 145 -7.59 16.61 4.50
N ALA A 146 -7.95 15.37 4.84
CA ALA A 146 -7.89 14.23 3.93
C ALA A 146 -8.85 13.13 4.36
N ALA A 147 -9.33 12.36 3.39
CA ALA A 147 -9.94 11.06 3.65
C ALA A 147 -8.84 10.04 3.95
N ALA A 148 -9.05 9.20 4.96
CA ALA A 148 -8.26 8.01 5.21
C ALA A 148 -9.07 6.76 4.81
N SER A 149 -8.41 5.62 4.63
CA SER A 149 -9.05 4.38 4.17
C SER A 149 -10.23 3.94 5.05
N VAL A 150 -10.12 4.15 6.35
CA VAL A 150 -11.13 3.74 7.35
C VAL A 150 -11.60 4.89 8.24
N GLY A 151 -11.24 6.14 7.89
CA GLY A 151 -11.55 7.34 8.67
C GLY A 151 -11.30 8.62 7.92
N GLN A 152 -11.08 9.68 8.63
CA GLN A 152 -10.68 10.99 8.08
C GLN A 152 -9.70 11.69 9.03
N VAL A 153 -8.90 12.61 8.49
CA VAL A 153 -7.86 13.34 9.21
C VAL A 153 -8.26 14.79 9.31
N HIS A 154 -8.18 15.35 10.52
CA HIS A 154 -8.48 16.75 10.83
C HIS A 154 -7.24 17.48 11.31
N ALA A 155 -7.12 18.77 10.97
CA ALA A 155 -6.14 19.65 11.62
C ALA A 155 -6.68 20.12 12.97
N ALA A 156 -5.80 20.22 13.94
CA ALA A 156 -6.13 20.77 15.24
C ALA A 156 -4.90 21.46 15.86
N ARG A 157 -5.14 22.25 16.90
CA ARG A 157 -4.08 22.87 17.70
C ARG A 157 -4.33 22.55 19.17
N LEU A 158 -3.31 22.08 19.84
CA LEU A 158 -3.35 21.86 21.30
C LEU A 158 -3.28 23.18 22.06
N HIS A 159 -3.68 23.16 23.33
CA HIS A 159 -3.58 24.35 24.21
C HIS A 159 -2.15 24.83 24.44
N ASP A 160 -1.14 23.98 24.26
CA ASP A 160 0.27 24.33 24.31
C ASP A 160 0.81 24.92 22.98
N GLY A 161 -0.05 25.06 21.98
CA GLY A 161 0.27 25.64 20.68
C GLY A 161 0.75 24.67 19.61
N ARG A 162 1.00 23.39 19.94
CA ARG A 162 1.39 22.38 18.94
C ARG A 162 0.27 22.15 17.92
N ALA A 163 0.63 22.18 16.64
CA ALA A 163 -0.26 21.78 15.57
C ALA A 163 -0.25 20.26 15.43
N VAL A 164 -1.43 19.65 15.35
CA VAL A 164 -1.60 18.19 15.29
C VAL A 164 -2.56 17.78 14.17
N ALA A 165 -2.35 16.60 13.63
CA ALA A 165 -3.27 15.89 12.78
C ALA A 165 -4.01 14.84 13.62
N VAL A 166 -5.33 14.82 13.55
CA VAL A 166 -6.20 13.92 14.29
C VAL A 166 -6.95 13.01 13.33
N LYS A 167 -6.55 11.74 13.26
CA LYS A 167 -7.20 10.70 12.45
C LYS A 167 -8.34 10.10 13.25
N VAL A 168 -9.57 10.17 12.72
CA VAL A 168 -10.80 9.70 13.37
C VAL A 168 -11.45 8.62 12.52
N GLN A 169 -11.66 7.45 13.10
CA GLN A 169 -12.21 6.29 12.39
C GLN A 169 -13.72 6.46 12.13
N TYR A 170 -14.19 6.02 10.97
CA TYR A 170 -15.61 5.98 10.66
C TYR A 170 -16.36 5.04 11.60
N PRO A 171 -17.49 5.47 12.22
CA PRO A 171 -18.24 4.60 13.13
C PRO A 171 -18.83 3.39 12.40
N GLY A 172 -18.68 2.21 13.00
CA GLY A 172 -19.16 0.94 12.46
C GLY A 172 -18.34 0.35 11.31
N VAL A 173 -17.26 1.03 10.84
CA VAL A 173 -16.40 0.51 9.76
C VAL A 173 -15.70 -0.77 10.19
N ALA A 174 -15.21 -0.84 11.42
CA ALA A 174 -14.57 -2.03 11.98
C ALA A 174 -15.52 -3.24 11.97
N ASP A 175 -16.75 -3.08 12.46
CA ASP A 175 -17.76 -4.14 12.47
C ASP A 175 -18.10 -4.61 11.05
N ALA A 176 -18.22 -3.67 10.11
CA ALA A 176 -18.51 -3.97 8.71
C ALA A 176 -17.37 -4.76 8.05
N ILE A 177 -16.14 -4.32 8.25
CA ILE A 177 -14.94 -4.99 7.70
C ILE A 177 -14.76 -6.37 8.33
N CYS A 178 -14.86 -6.50 9.65
CA CYS A 178 -14.79 -7.80 10.33
C CYS A 178 -15.90 -8.77 9.87
N ALA A 179 -17.10 -8.27 9.60
CA ALA A 179 -18.18 -9.09 9.06
C ALA A 179 -17.89 -9.57 7.63
N ASP A 180 -17.27 -8.73 6.81
CA ASP A 180 -16.85 -9.08 5.44
C ASP A 180 -15.69 -10.09 5.44
N LEU A 181 -14.70 -9.91 6.31
CA LEU A 181 -13.53 -10.80 6.42
C LEU A 181 -13.87 -12.20 6.94
N LYS A 182 -14.95 -12.36 7.72
CA LYS A 182 -15.50 -13.69 8.08
C LYS A 182 -15.89 -14.51 6.85
N ASN A 183 -16.03 -13.87 5.68
CA ASN A 183 -16.30 -14.52 4.42
C ASN A 183 -15.04 -14.54 3.51
N THR A 184 -14.03 -15.30 3.91
CA THR A 184 -12.77 -15.45 3.15
C THR A 184 -12.99 -15.86 1.69
N GLU A 185 -14.06 -16.60 1.40
CA GLU A 185 -14.43 -17.00 0.03
C GLU A 185 -14.80 -15.80 -0.84
N LEU A 186 -15.40 -14.75 -0.26
CA LEU A 186 -15.71 -13.52 -0.98
C LEU A 186 -14.42 -12.81 -1.43
N LEU A 187 -13.47 -12.68 -0.52
CA LEU A 187 -12.17 -12.05 -0.81
C LEU A 187 -11.34 -12.90 -1.77
N ALA A 188 -11.32 -14.22 -1.59
CA ALA A 188 -10.65 -15.14 -2.52
C ALA A 188 -11.28 -15.11 -3.93
N THR A 189 -12.60 -15.01 -4.01
CA THR A 189 -13.31 -14.86 -5.30
C THR A 189 -12.95 -13.53 -5.97
N PHE A 190 -12.94 -12.45 -5.20
CA PHE A 190 -12.52 -11.12 -5.69
C PHE A 190 -11.07 -11.14 -6.21
N LEU A 191 -10.14 -11.68 -5.42
CA LEU A 191 -8.75 -11.86 -5.83
C LEU A 191 -8.62 -12.72 -7.09
N GLY A 192 -9.38 -13.83 -7.16
CA GLY A 192 -9.42 -14.69 -8.33
C GLY A 192 -9.88 -13.98 -9.60
N LEU A 193 -10.80 -13.02 -9.47
CA LEU A 193 -11.29 -12.21 -10.60
C LEU A 193 -10.25 -11.18 -11.03
N VAL A 194 -9.60 -10.51 -10.08
CA VAL A 194 -8.61 -9.47 -10.37
C VAL A 194 -7.29 -10.07 -10.86
N ILE A 195 -6.81 -11.14 -10.21
CA ILE A 195 -5.52 -11.76 -10.53
C ILE A 195 -5.64 -12.83 -11.63
N GLY A 196 -6.75 -13.57 -11.64
CA GLY A 196 -6.87 -14.84 -12.37
C GLY A 196 -7.57 -14.79 -13.70
N GLY A 197 -8.24 -13.69 -14.08
CA GLY A 197 -8.95 -13.51 -15.36
C GLY A 197 -9.33 -14.78 -16.09
N LEU A 198 -10.43 -15.40 -15.71
CA LEU A 198 -11.11 -16.46 -16.48
C LEU A 198 -10.42 -17.82 -16.65
N SER A 199 -9.29 -18.13 -16.01
CA SER A 199 -8.74 -19.47 -16.11
C SER A 199 -8.32 -20.06 -14.75
N PRO A 200 -9.21 -20.79 -14.05
CA PRO A 200 -8.94 -21.39 -12.73
C PRO A 200 -7.84 -22.46 -12.75
N ARG A 201 -7.39 -22.90 -13.92
CA ARG A 201 -6.56 -24.12 -14.07
C ARG A 201 -5.05 -23.91 -14.16
N ARG A 202 -4.51 -22.69 -14.05
CA ARG A 202 -3.08 -22.46 -14.34
C ARG A 202 -2.27 -21.64 -13.30
N LEU A 203 -2.86 -21.22 -12.19
CA LEU A 203 -2.10 -20.58 -11.14
C LEU A 203 -1.96 -21.52 -9.95
N SER A 204 -0.74 -21.93 -9.64
CA SER A 204 -0.38 -22.59 -8.37
C SER A 204 -0.39 -21.59 -7.19
N PHE A 205 -1.09 -20.47 -7.37
CA PHE A 205 -1.19 -19.40 -6.37
C PHE A 205 -2.29 -19.74 -5.36
N ASP A 206 -1.96 -19.78 -4.08
CA ASP A 206 -2.93 -19.96 -2.98
C ASP A 206 -3.77 -18.71 -2.79
N LEU A 207 -4.84 -18.57 -3.58
CA LEU A 207 -5.79 -17.45 -3.49
C LEU A 207 -6.42 -17.33 -2.09
N ARG A 208 -6.60 -18.46 -1.38
CA ARG A 208 -7.15 -18.44 -0.03
C ARG A 208 -6.11 -17.97 1.00
N GLY A 209 -4.86 -18.36 0.82
CA GLY A 209 -3.74 -17.85 1.59
C GLY A 209 -3.57 -16.34 1.41
N ALA A 210 -3.58 -15.88 0.17
CA ALA A 210 -3.52 -14.45 -0.15
C ALA A 210 -4.73 -13.67 0.39
N ALA A 211 -5.92 -14.24 0.32
CA ALA A 211 -7.13 -13.62 0.90
C ALA A 211 -7.04 -13.53 2.44
N ARG A 212 -6.49 -14.55 3.09
CA ARG A 212 -6.27 -14.52 4.55
C ARG A 212 -5.25 -13.46 4.94
N GLU A 213 -4.11 -13.41 4.26
CA GLU A 213 -3.08 -12.40 4.52
C GLU A 213 -3.61 -10.98 4.29
N MET A 214 -4.31 -10.75 3.19
CA MET A 214 -4.99 -9.47 2.94
C MET A 214 -6.00 -9.14 4.04
N GLY A 215 -6.75 -10.12 4.52
CA GLY A 215 -7.68 -9.96 5.63
C GLY A 215 -6.98 -9.55 6.94
N VAL A 216 -5.82 -10.12 7.24
CA VAL A 216 -4.99 -9.73 8.39
C VAL A 216 -4.58 -8.27 8.25
N ARG A 217 -4.05 -7.85 7.12
CA ARG A 217 -3.60 -6.47 6.87
C ARG A 217 -4.75 -5.46 6.97
N ILE A 218 -5.92 -5.80 6.41
CA ILE A 218 -7.12 -4.95 6.54
C ILE A 218 -7.56 -4.83 8.01
N THR A 219 -7.38 -5.88 8.81
CA THR A 219 -7.70 -5.83 10.24
C THR A 219 -6.70 -4.98 11.02
N GLU A 220 -5.42 -5.05 10.70
CA GLU A 220 -4.38 -4.22 11.31
C GLU A 220 -4.65 -2.72 11.13
N GLU A 221 -5.14 -2.30 9.96
CA GLU A 221 -5.51 -0.90 9.70
C GLU A 221 -6.71 -0.39 10.52
N LEU A 222 -7.47 -1.29 11.16
CA LEU A 222 -8.53 -0.91 12.08
C LEU A 222 -8.03 -0.60 13.49
N ASP A 223 -6.79 -0.93 13.80
CA ASP A 223 -6.18 -0.76 15.11
C ASP A 223 -5.23 0.45 15.12
N TYR A 224 -5.77 1.61 15.52
CA TYR A 224 -4.96 2.83 15.59
C TYR A 224 -3.93 2.81 16.74
N ARG A 225 -4.06 1.91 17.73
CA ARG A 225 -2.98 1.71 18.72
C ARG A 225 -1.79 0.99 18.10
N LEU A 226 -2.04 0.01 17.24
CA LEU A 226 -0.98 -0.65 16.49
C LEU A 226 -0.27 0.34 15.55
N GLU A 227 -1.04 1.16 14.84
CA GLU A 227 -0.49 2.23 13.97
C GLU A 227 0.36 3.21 14.79
N ALA A 228 -0.15 3.66 15.97
CA ALA A 228 0.59 4.54 16.88
C ALA A 228 1.90 3.92 17.37
N ALA A 229 1.88 2.63 17.74
CA ALA A 229 3.07 1.92 18.19
C ALA A 229 4.12 1.79 17.07
N ASN A 230 3.68 1.38 15.88
CA ASN A 230 4.55 1.31 14.71
C ASN A 230 5.16 2.68 14.39
N GLN A 231 4.34 3.73 14.31
CA GLN A 231 4.81 5.08 14.02
C GLN A 231 5.81 5.59 15.06
N THR A 232 5.57 5.30 16.34
CA THR A 232 6.48 5.68 17.42
C THR A 232 7.86 5.04 17.22
N GLU A 233 7.92 3.76 16.85
CA GLU A 233 9.18 3.06 16.57
C GLU A 233 9.97 3.71 15.44
N PHE A 234 9.29 4.06 14.32
CA PHE A 234 9.93 4.78 13.23
C PHE A 234 10.32 6.22 13.63
N ALA A 235 9.46 6.94 14.35
CA ALA A 235 9.75 8.30 14.81
C ALA A 235 10.96 8.34 15.74
N GLU A 236 11.10 7.38 16.64
CA GLU A 236 12.26 7.26 17.52
C GLU A 236 13.53 6.93 16.74
N TYR A 237 13.43 6.04 15.78
CA TYR A 237 14.56 5.65 14.93
C TYR A 237 15.09 6.82 14.09
N TYR A 238 14.20 7.60 13.46
CA TYR A 238 14.56 8.72 12.60
C TYR A 238 14.56 10.09 13.32
N ARG A 239 14.46 10.13 14.65
CA ARG A 239 14.44 11.40 15.39
C ARG A 239 15.70 12.21 15.12
N GLY A 240 15.53 13.40 14.51
CA GLY A 240 16.60 14.30 14.12
C GLY A 240 17.33 13.90 12.84
N HIS A 241 16.79 12.97 12.06
CA HIS A 241 17.37 12.62 10.77
C HIS A 241 17.29 13.83 9.80
N PRO A 242 18.34 14.08 8.99
CA PRO A 242 18.43 15.30 8.20
C PRO A 242 17.38 15.44 7.08
N PHE A 243 16.79 14.35 6.60
CA PHE A 243 15.84 14.38 5.48
C PHE A 243 14.73 13.33 5.54
N ILE A 244 14.67 12.48 6.56
CA ILE A 244 13.56 11.54 6.81
C ILE A 244 12.87 11.98 8.09
N HIS A 245 11.60 12.37 7.98
CA HIS A 245 10.80 12.83 9.11
C HIS A 245 9.62 11.91 9.34
N VAL A 246 9.41 11.53 10.59
CA VAL A 246 8.23 10.78 11.02
C VAL A 246 7.56 11.59 12.13
N PRO A 247 6.30 12.03 11.97
CA PRO A 247 5.60 12.80 12.98
C PRO A 247 5.50 12.04 14.30
N GLU A 248 5.73 12.72 15.42
CA GLU A 248 5.59 12.13 16.75
C GLU A 248 4.10 11.90 17.09
N VAL A 249 3.81 10.74 17.65
CA VAL A 249 2.47 10.38 18.13
C VAL A 249 2.23 11.05 19.50
N ILE A 250 1.04 11.61 19.69
CA ILE A 250 0.57 12.13 20.97
C ILE A 250 -0.21 11.01 21.67
N GLY A 251 0.50 10.16 22.41
CA GLY A 251 -0.03 8.91 22.94
C GLY A 251 -1.25 9.09 23.87
N GLU A 252 -1.25 10.15 24.71
CA GLU A 252 -2.36 10.49 25.59
C GLU A 252 -3.65 10.91 24.84
N LEU A 253 -3.53 11.28 23.59
CA LEU A 253 -4.65 11.64 22.70
C LEU A 253 -4.89 10.62 21.60
N SER A 254 -4.37 9.40 21.78
CA SER A 254 -4.53 8.30 20.82
C SER A 254 -5.21 7.11 21.49
N THR A 255 -6.19 6.52 20.79
CA THR A 255 -7.02 5.41 21.25
C THR A 255 -7.13 4.34 20.16
N ASP A 256 -8.01 3.37 20.32
CA ASP A 256 -8.25 2.35 19.28
C ASP A 256 -8.83 2.94 17.97
N ARG A 257 -9.47 4.13 18.04
CA ARG A 257 -10.20 4.76 16.93
C ARG A 257 -9.82 6.21 16.65
N VAL A 258 -8.91 6.77 17.42
CA VAL A 258 -8.37 8.11 17.25
C VAL A 258 -6.86 8.03 17.31
N LEU A 259 -6.18 8.55 16.30
CA LEU A 259 -4.73 8.70 16.29
C LEU A 259 -4.38 10.18 16.17
N THR A 260 -3.69 10.71 17.15
CA THR A 260 -3.22 12.10 17.17
C THR A 260 -1.70 12.13 17.02
N GLN A 261 -1.22 12.88 16.06
CA GLN A 261 0.19 13.02 15.75
C GLN A 261 0.55 14.46 15.41
N GLN A 262 1.83 14.82 15.39
CA GLN A 262 2.29 16.12 14.89
C GLN A 262 1.78 16.35 13.47
N LEU A 263 1.34 17.57 13.16
CA LEU A 263 0.95 17.96 11.81
C LEU A 263 2.20 18.22 10.95
N ALA A 264 2.43 17.37 9.96
CA ALA A 264 3.43 17.62 8.94
C ALA A 264 2.91 18.68 7.96
N GLN A 265 3.70 19.72 7.74
CA GLN A 265 3.38 20.82 6.82
C GLN A 265 4.36 20.79 5.64
N GLY A 266 3.84 20.81 4.42
CA GLY A 266 4.65 20.79 3.20
C GLY A 266 3.78 20.58 1.96
N LYS A 267 4.41 20.18 0.87
CA LYS A 267 3.76 19.99 -0.43
C LYS A 267 3.13 18.58 -0.51
N PRO A 268 1.89 18.46 -0.98
CA PRO A 268 1.30 17.16 -1.30
C PRO A 268 1.93 16.56 -2.57
N TRP A 269 1.61 15.30 -2.85
CA TRP A 269 2.12 14.59 -4.02
C TRP A 269 1.86 15.31 -5.35
N SER A 270 0.66 15.87 -5.55
CA SER A 270 0.31 16.61 -6.77
C SER A 270 1.28 17.75 -7.07
N ASP A 271 1.70 18.48 -6.04
CA ASP A 271 2.59 19.61 -6.16
C ASP A 271 4.05 19.15 -6.33
N ALA A 272 4.41 18.02 -5.69
CA ALA A 272 5.72 17.41 -5.85
C ALA A 272 5.97 17.01 -7.31
N LEU A 273 4.98 16.45 -8.02
CA LEU A 273 5.11 16.06 -9.43
C LEU A 273 5.43 17.24 -10.36
N THR A 274 5.05 18.46 -10.00
CA THR A 274 5.27 19.67 -10.80
C THR A 274 6.50 20.47 -10.34
N SER A 275 7.17 20.04 -9.29
CA SER A 275 8.37 20.68 -8.75
C SER A 275 9.60 20.45 -9.65
N GLY A 276 10.68 21.21 -9.42
CA GLY A 276 11.93 21.07 -10.17
C GLY A 276 12.53 19.67 -10.06
N GLN A 277 13.24 19.22 -11.10
CA GLN A 277 13.79 17.86 -11.17
C GLN A 277 14.74 17.56 -10.01
N GLU A 278 15.58 18.50 -9.61
CA GLU A 278 16.53 18.33 -8.51
C GLU A 278 15.84 17.97 -7.19
N LEU A 279 14.74 18.65 -6.85
CA LEU A 279 13.93 18.32 -5.67
C LEU A 279 13.28 16.95 -5.81
N ARG A 280 12.74 16.62 -6.97
CA ARG A 280 12.14 15.31 -7.21
C ARG A 280 13.15 14.17 -7.05
N ASP A 281 14.40 14.38 -7.48
CA ASP A 281 15.49 13.42 -7.34
C ASP A 281 15.88 13.24 -5.86
N GLN A 282 15.95 14.34 -5.09
CA GLN A 282 16.22 14.30 -3.65
C GLN A 282 15.11 13.57 -2.88
N TRP A 283 13.85 13.93 -3.12
CA TRP A 283 12.72 13.25 -2.49
C TRP A 283 12.65 11.76 -2.82
N ALA A 284 12.94 11.42 -4.06
CA ALA A 284 13.00 10.03 -4.49
C ALA A 284 14.13 9.26 -3.78
N GLU A 285 15.30 9.87 -3.58
CA GLU A 285 16.38 9.28 -2.79
C GLU A 285 15.96 9.12 -1.33
N ALA A 286 15.29 10.12 -0.73
CA ALA A 286 14.76 10.01 0.63
C ALA A 286 13.78 8.85 0.77
N ILE A 287 12.85 8.70 -0.17
CA ILE A 287 11.90 7.57 -0.20
C ILE A 287 12.64 6.23 -0.33
N HIS A 288 13.60 6.13 -1.24
CA HIS A 288 14.38 4.91 -1.43
C HIS A 288 15.15 4.54 -0.15
N ARG A 289 15.82 5.52 0.48
CA ARG A 289 16.55 5.30 1.72
C ARG A 289 15.65 4.95 2.89
N PHE A 290 14.46 5.55 2.98
CA PHE A 290 13.47 5.15 3.98
C PHE A 290 13.04 3.69 3.79
N VAL A 291 12.66 3.29 2.58
CA VAL A 291 12.17 1.93 2.29
C VAL A 291 13.25 0.88 2.57
N TYR A 292 14.42 1.01 1.97
CA TYR A 292 15.48 0.00 2.09
C TYR A 292 16.27 0.12 3.39
N GLY A 293 16.40 1.33 3.95
CA GLY A 293 17.06 1.56 5.23
C GLY A 293 16.30 0.96 6.41
N THR A 294 14.97 1.15 6.48
CA THR A 294 14.15 0.54 7.53
C THR A 294 14.16 -0.98 7.47
N TYR A 295 14.07 -1.54 6.27
CA TYR A 295 14.19 -2.97 6.08
C TYR A 295 15.53 -3.52 6.60
N ARG A 296 16.62 -2.86 6.24
CA ARG A 296 17.97 -3.30 6.58
C ARG A 296 18.30 -3.14 8.06
N HIS A 297 17.93 -2.02 8.65
CA HIS A 297 18.32 -1.67 10.01
C HIS A 297 17.32 -2.06 11.08
N LEU A 298 16.02 -1.95 10.77
CA LEU A 298 14.94 -2.25 11.69
C LEU A 298 14.24 -3.58 11.39
N HIS A 299 14.55 -4.21 10.25
CA HIS A 299 13.80 -5.35 9.72
C HIS A 299 12.30 -5.05 9.53
N LEU A 300 11.99 -3.78 9.26
CA LEU A 300 10.64 -3.29 9.07
C LEU A 300 10.45 -2.76 7.65
N PHE A 301 9.29 -3.06 7.08
CA PHE A 301 8.83 -2.36 5.90
C PHE A 301 7.53 -1.63 6.19
N ASN A 302 7.47 -0.34 5.87
CA ASN A 302 6.19 0.32 5.67
C ASN A 302 5.57 -0.23 4.38
N ALA A 303 4.49 -1.00 4.54
CA ALA A 303 3.92 -1.82 3.48
C ALA A 303 2.81 -1.11 2.69
N ASP A 304 2.62 0.20 2.88
CA ASP A 304 1.65 1.01 2.14
C ASP A 304 2.30 2.21 1.42
N PRO A 305 3.08 1.98 0.33
CA PRO A 305 3.71 3.03 -0.45
C PRO A 305 2.66 3.80 -1.27
N HIS A 306 1.89 4.66 -0.59
CA HIS A 306 0.81 5.45 -1.18
C HIS A 306 1.21 6.92 -1.31
N PRO A 307 0.95 7.62 -2.45
CA PRO A 307 1.27 9.03 -2.63
C PRO A 307 0.79 9.94 -1.50
N GLY A 308 -0.41 9.71 -0.95
CA GLY A 308 -0.99 10.47 0.16
C GLY A 308 -0.30 10.29 1.51
N ASN A 309 0.65 9.35 1.62
CA ASN A 309 1.40 9.08 2.84
C ASN A 309 2.72 9.86 2.93
N TYR A 310 2.96 10.79 1.99
CA TYR A 310 4.17 11.59 1.93
C TYR A 310 3.86 13.09 1.92
N VAL A 311 4.64 13.86 2.66
CA VAL A 311 4.67 15.32 2.60
C VAL A 311 6.08 15.76 2.25
N PHE A 312 6.21 16.60 1.23
CA PHE A 312 7.47 17.00 0.63
C PHE A 312 7.88 18.41 1.06
N HIS A 313 9.14 18.57 1.42
CA HIS A 313 9.69 19.85 1.89
C HIS A 313 10.65 20.45 0.87
N GLU A 314 10.79 21.78 0.89
CA GLU A 314 11.62 22.52 -0.08
C GLU A 314 13.13 22.30 0.12
N ASP A 315 13.53 21.77 1.26
CA ASP A 315 14.90 21.39 1.58
C ASP A 315 15.30 19.99 1.08
N GLY A 316 14.40 19.31 0.36
CA GLY A 316 14.61 17.94 -0.14
C GLY A 316 14.25 16.84 0.85
N SER A 317 13.79 17.19 2.06
CA SER A 317 13.33 16.22 3.05
C SER A 317 11.90 15.73 2.78
N VAL A 318 11.54 14.57 3.38
CA VAL A 318 10.22 13.94 3.23
C VAL A 318 9.69 13.56 4.61
N SER A 319 8.41 13.87 4.88
CA SER A 319 7.67 13.35 6.02
C SER A 319 6.84 12.14 5.60
N PHE A 320 6.90 11.06 6.40
CA PHE A 320 6.18 9.80 6.21
C PHE A 320 5.06 9.70 7.23
N LEU A 321 3.79 9.49 6.80
CA LEU A 321 2.62 9.78 7.62
C LEU A 321 1.83 8.57 8.11
N ASP A 322 1.77 7.47 7.35
CA ASP A 322 0.90 6.32 7.64
C ASP A 322 1.73 5.08 7.96
N PHE A 323 1.47 4.48 9.11
CA PHE A 323 2.14 3.29 9.64
C PHE A 323 1.14 2.18 10.02
N GLY A 324 -0.07 2.25 9.48
CA GLY A 324 -1.13 1.26 9.71
C GLY A 324 -0.81 -0.11 9.10
N CYS A 325 0.07 -0.16 8.11
CA CYS A 325 0.50 -1.41 7.49
C CYS A 325 2.04 -1.52 7.53
N VAL A 326 2.56 -2.17 8.55
CA VAL A 326 4.01 -2.42 8.71
C VAL A 326 4.27 -3.92 8.71
N LYS A 327 5.17 -4.37 7.86
CA LYS A 327 5.65 -5.76 7.85
C LYS A 327 6.93 -5.87 8.63
N ARG A 328 6.96 -6.80 9.58
CA ARG A 328 8.15 -7.18 10.33
C ARG A 328 8.73 -8.46 9.75
N PHE A 329 10.05 -8.47 9.57
CA PHE A 329 10.81 -9.63 9.14
C PHE A 329 11.73 -10.08 10.28
N ASP A 330 11.94 -11.37 10.42
CA ASP A 330 12.99 -11.84 11.29
C ASP A 330 14.38 -11.69 10.64
N ARG A 331 15.40 -11.81 11.45
CA ARG A 331 16.78 -11.63 11.00
C ARG A 331 17.19 -12.62 9.91
N GLU A 332 16.70 -13.86 9.98
CA GLU A 332 17.00 -14.91 9.02
C GLU A 332 16.39 -14.59 7.65
N GLN A 333 15.14 -14.11 7.63
CA GLN A 333 14.46 -13.65 6.41
C GLN A 333 15.19 -12.49 5.72
N VAL A 334 15.67 -11.51 6.51
CA VAL A 334 16.45 -10.37 5.97
C VAL A 334 17.78 -10.86 5.40
N GLN A 335 18.53 -11.69 6.14
CA GLN A 335 19.83 -12.23 5.70
C GLN A 335 19.70 -13.06 4.42
N MET A 336 18.62 -13.83 4.30
CA MET A 336 18.34 -14.65 3.13
C MET A 336 18.12 -13.78 1.88
N MET A 337 17.30 -12.73 2.00
CA MET A 337 17.09 -11.79 0.90
C MET A 337 18.33 -11.00 0.54
N ASP A 338 19.08 -10.55 1.55
CA ASP A 338 20.37 -9.87 1.35
C ASP A 338 21.35 -10.77 0.56
N THR A 339 21.36 -12.07 0.84
CA THR A 339 22.20 -13.02 0.10
C THR A 339 21.80 -13.07 -1.37
N ILE A 340 20.50 -13.19 -1.67
CA ILE A 340 20.01 -13.21 -3.06
C ILE A 340 20.41 -11.93 -3.80
N VAL A 341 20.14 -10.76 -3.19
CA VAL A 341 20.47 -9.47 -3.78
C VAL A 341 21.97 -9.32 -4.00
N ARG A 342 22.79 -9.70 -3.01
CA ARG A 342 24.25 -9.62 -3.08
C ARG A 342 24.83 -10.50 -4.18
N GLU A 343 24.34 -11.74 -4.36
CA GLU A 343 24.75 -12.60 -5.45
C GLU A 343 24.32 -12.04 -6.83
N CYS A 344 23.16 -11.37 -6.91
CA CYS A 344 22.77 -10.63 -8.11
C CYS A 344 23.72 -9.46 -8.41
N PHE A 345 24.15 -8.71 -7.39
CA PHE A 345 25.16 -7.65 -7.55
C PHE A 345 26.49 -8.18 -8.08
N ARG A 346 26.95 -9.31 -7.56
CA ARG A 346 28.18 -9.99 -7.99
C ARG A 346 28.09 -10.61 -9.38
N ASN A 347 26.92 -10.58 -9.98
CA ASN A 347 26.63 -11.25 -11.24
C ASN A 347 26.90 -12.76 -11.19
N ASP A 348 26.76 -13.37 -9.98
CA ASP A 348 26.89 -14.81 -9.78
C ASP A 348 25.54 -15.53 -10.02
N VAL A 349 25.42 -16.09 -11.21
CA VAL A 349 24.21 -16.82 -11.65
C VAL A 349 23.96 -18.06 -10.76
N LEU A 350 25.02 -18.84 -10.48
CA LEU A 350 24.90 -20.05 -9.66
C LEU A 350 24.73 -19.74 -8.18
N GLY A 351 25.37 -18.69 -7.67
CA GLY A 351 25.17 -18.18 -6.32
C GLY A 351 23.73 -17.73 -6.10
N THR A 352 23.20 -16.93 -7.02
CA THR A 352 21.77 -16.51 -6.98
C THR A 352 20.82 -17.70 -6.99
N TRP A 353 21.06 -18.68 -7.89
CA TRP A 353 20.25 -19.90 -7.92
C TRP A 353 20.25 -20.66 -6.59
N ARG A 354 21.44 -20.90 -6.01
CA ARG A 354 21.58 -21.60 -4.73
C ARG A 354 20.85 -20.87 -3.61
N ALA A 355 21.07 -19.55 -3.51
CA ALA A 355 20.40 -18.71 -2.52
C ALA A 355 18.87 -18.76 -2.66
N CYS A 356 18.34 -18.72 -3.88
CA CYS A 356 16.91 -18.83 -4.14
C CYS A 356 16.32 -20.20 -3.80
N VAL A 357 17.07 -21.28 -4.03
CA VAL A 357 16.65 -22.63 -3.65
C VAL A 357 16.68 -22.82 -2.12
N GLU A 358 17.70 -22.30 -1.45
CA GLU A 358 17.79 -22.31 0.02
C GLU A 358 16.66 -21.50 0.66
N ALA A 359 16.32 -20.36 0.07
CA ALA A 359 15.17 -19.54 0.46
C ALA A 359 13.80 -20.19 0.17
N GLY A 360 13.78 -21.32 -0.55
CA GLY A 360 12.55 -22.03 -0.88
C GLY A 360 11.72 -21.41 -2.01
N PHE A 361 12.27 -20.44 -2.75
CA PHE A 361 11.58 -19.85 -3.90
C PHE A 361 11.45 -20.82 -5.08
N TRP A 362 12.40 -21.70 -5.25
CA TRP A 362 12.35 -22.82 -6.20
C TRP A 362 12.90 -24.09 -5.55
N ARG A 363 12.54 -25.24 -6.11
CA ARG A 363 13.14 -26.51 -5.76
C ARG A 363 14.25 -26.83 -6.76
N SER A 364 15.30 -27.49 -6.32
CA SER A 364 16.37 -27.96 -7.23
C SER A 364 15.89 -28.93 -8.31
N SER A 365 14.70 -29.55 -8.13
CA SER A 365 14.05 -30.44 -9.09
C SER A 365 13.13 -29.73 -10.09
N ASP A 366 12.86 -28.43 -9.89
CA ASP A 366 12.00 -27.70 -10.80
C ASP A 366 12.69 -27.52 -12.16
N PRO A 367 11.95 -27.59 -13.28
CA PRO A 367 12.51 -27.45 -14.62
C PRO A 367 12.75 -25.96 -14.97
N VAL A 368 13.56 -25.28 -14.15
CA VAL A 368 13.95 -23.88 -14.27
C VAL A 368 15.47 -23.81 -14.21
N THR A 369 16.07 -23.08 -15.14
CA THR A 369 17.54 -22.96 -15.16
C THR A 369 18.04 -21.86 -14.22
N PRO A 370 19.30 -21.91 -13.74
CA PRO A 370 19.90 -20.86 -12.97
C PRO A 370 19.85 -19.49 -13.66
N GLU A 371 20.00 -19.46 -15.00
CA GLU A 371 19.94 -18.25 -15.81
C GLU A 371 18.53 -17.64 -15.83
N GLU A 372 17.49 -18.47 -15.87
CA GLU A 372 16.10 -18.00 -15.80
C GLU A 372 15.77 -17.38 -14.45
N VAL A 373 16.25 -17.99 -13.34
CA VAL A 373 16.07 -17.45 -11.99
C VAL A 373 16.87 -16.16 -11.81
N PHE A 374 18.12 -16.15 -12.25
CA PHE A 374 18.94 -14.95 -12.21
C PHE A 374 18.31 -13.78 -12.97
N ALA A 375 17.82 -14.02 -14.19
CA ALA A 375 17.12 -13.00 -14.98
C ALA A 375 15.85 -12.53 -14.29
N TYR A 376 15.06 -13.43 -13.67
CA TYR A 376 13.85 -13.12 -12.93
C TYR A 376 14.09 -12.13 -11.78
N TRP A 377 15.18 -12.28 -11.04
CA TRP A 377 15.55 -11.38 -9.94
C TRP A 377 16.22 -10.10 -10.42
N ARG A 378 17.09 -10.21 -11.42
CA ARG A 378 17.89 -9.07 -11.89
C ARG A 378 17.09 -8.03 -12.68
N GLU A 379 16.07 -8.45 -13.40
CA GLU A 379 15.34 -7.59 -14.32
C GLU A 379 14.62 -6.43 -13.62
N PRO A 380 13.88 -6.61 -12.51
CA PRO A 380 13.23 -5.52 -11.80
C PRO A 380 14.20 -4.47 -11.26
N TRP A 381 15.43 -4.85 -10.99
CA TRP A 381 16.45 -3.98 -10.41
C TRP A 381 17.45 -3.45 -11.46
N GLU A 382 17.08 -3.43 -12.74
CA GLU A 382 17.91 -2.88 -13.83
C GLU A 382 18.46 -1.49 -13.47
N MET A 383 17.71 -0.68 -12.73
CA MET A 383 18.14 0.63 -12.24
C MET A 383 19.43 0.59 -11.39
N TRP A 384 19.81 -0.55 -10.83
CA TRP A 384 21.00 -0.67 -10.00
C TRP A 384 22.27 -1.01 -10.80
N TRP A 385 22.14 -1.68 -11.96
CA TRP A 385 23.30 -2.11 -12.78
C TRP A 385 23.32 -1.55 -14.22
N ALA A 386 22.31 -0.79 -14.60
CA ALA A 386 22.37 -0.03 -15.83
C ALA A 386 23.38 1.11 -15.73
N GLU A 387 23.69 1.75 -16.86
CA GLU A 387 24.51 2.96 -16.89
C GLU A 387 23.92 4.05 -15.97
N GLN A 388 24.77 4.68 -15.18
CA GLN A 388 24.39 5.68 -14.19
C GLN A 388 24.80 7.11 -14.65
N PRO A 389 24.03 8.16 -14.34
CA PRO A 389 22.78 8.14 -13.58
C PRO A 389 21.63 7.52 -14.39
N PHE A 390 20.73 6.83 -13.68
CA PHE A 390 19.58 6.16 -14.29
C PHE A 390 18.28 6.87 -13.92
N THR A 391 17.39 7.09 -14.91
CA THR A 391 16.07 7.67 -14.71
C THR A 391 15.01 6.58 -14.61
N ILE A 392 14.33 6.49 -13.47
CA ILE A 392 13.20 5.58 -13.28
C ILE A 392 11.98 6.23 -13.92
N THR A 393 11.38 5.56 -14.91
CA THR A 393 10.21 6.08 -15.64
C THR A 393 9.02 5.12 -15.50
N PRO A 394 7.77 5.61 -15.69
CA PRO A 394 6.60 4.75 -15.72
C PRO A 394 6.69 3.64 -16.76
N GLU A 395 7.29 3.92 -17.91
CA GLU A 395 7.48 2.96 -19.00
C GLU A 395 8.48 1.85 -18.60
N TYR A 396 9.52 2.21 -17.84
CA TYR A 396 10.47 1.23 -17.28
C TYR A 396 9.76 0.28 -16.31
N VAL A 397 9.01 0.82 -15.35
CA VAL A 397 8.29 0.02 -14.34
C VAL A 397 7.23 -0.87 -15.00
N ALA A 398 6.44 -0.33 -15.94
CA ALA A 398 5.45 -1.11 -16.67
C ALA A 398 6.10 -2.26 -17.46
N ARG A 399 7.24 -2.02 -18.11
CA ARG A 399 7.98 -3.01 -18.88
C ARG A 399 8.45 -4.19 -18.04
N TRP A 400 9.11 -3.93 -16.89
CA TRP A 400 9.59 -5.03 -16.07
C TRP A 400 8.47 -5.79 -15.36
N ILE A 401 7.38 -5.12 -14.94
CA ILE A 401 6.19 -5.78 -14.39
C ILE A 401 5.59 -6.72 -15.44
N GLN A 402 5.41 -6.24 -16.67
CA GLN A 402 4.90 -7.06 -17.76
C GLN A 402 5.79 -8.29 -18.01
N ARG A 403 7.10 -8.10 -18.09
CA ARG A 403 8.04 -9.20 -18.37
C ARG A 403 8.09 -10.22 -17.23
N LYS A 404 8.06 -9.75 -15.98
CA LYS A 404 8.11 -10.61 -14.78
C LYS A 404 6.86 -11.48 -14.62
N PHE A 405 5.69 -10.92 -14.88
CA PHE A 405 4.40 -11.56 -14.58
C PHE A 405 3.64 -12.05 -15.82
N SER A 406 4.12 -11.82 -17.03
CA SER A 406 3.47 -12.32 -18.25
C SER A 406 3.55 -13.86 -18.32
N PRO A 407 2.43 -14.56 -18.55
CA PRO A 407 2.43 -16.01 -18.67
C PRO A 407 3.14 -16.53 -19.92
N THR A 408 3.48 -15.65 -20.87
CA THR A 408 4.18 -15.94 -22.12
C THR A 408 5.47 -15.13 -22.27
N GLY A 409 5.84 -14.34 -21.26
CA GLY A 409 7.04 -13.51 -21.25
C GLY A 409 8.33 -14.32 -20.99
N PRO A 410 9.48 -13.64 -21.04
CA PRO A 410 10.78 -14.29 -20.83
C PRO A 410 10.92 -14.93 -19.45
N SER A 411 10.25 -14.40 -18.43
CA SER A 411 10.26 -14.93 -17.07
C SER A 411 9.12 -15.92 -16.78
N ALA A 412 8.32 -16.30 -17.79
CA ALA A 412 7.14 -17.15 -17.62
C ALA A 412 7.44 -18.52 -16.99
N ASN A 413 8.58 -19.13 -17.35
CA ASN A 413 8.98 -20.41 -16.80
C ASN A 413 9.38 -20.27 -15.33
N ALA A 414 10.24 -19.32 -14.98
CA ALA A 414 10.62 -19.05 -13.60
C ALA A 414 9.38 -18.72 -12.75
N PHE A 415 8.50 -17.85 -13.22
CA PHE A 415 7.26 -17.48 -12.51
C PHE A 415 6.31 -18.65 -12.27
N ARG A 416 6.23 -19.60 -13.23
CA ARG A 416 5.34 -20.78 -13.12
C ARG A 416 5.69 -21.68 -11.94
N TYR A 417 6.97 -21.84 -11.64
CA TYR A 417 7.48 -22.72 -10.60
C TYR A 417 7.86 -21.97 -9.32
N LEU A 418 7.72 -20.65 -9.34
CA LEU A 418 7.99 -19.81 -8.17
C LEU A 418 7.06 -20.17 -7.01
N SER A 419 7.64 -20.47 -5.87
CA SER A 419 6.96 -20.66 -4.59
C SER A 419 7.29 -19.47 -3.68
N VAL A 420 6.33 -18.63 -3.41
CA VAL A 420 6.53 -17.44 -2.56
C VAL A 420 5.77 -17.62 -1.27
N SER A 421 6.45 -17.48 -0.14
CA SER A 421 5.75 -17.38 1.15
C SER A 421 4.92 -16.08 1.20
N PRO A 422 3.86 -16.04 2.02
CA PRO A 422 3.06 -14.83 2.20
C PRO A 422 3.90 -13.60 2.54
N ASP A 423 4.94 -13.76 3.34
CA ASP A 423 5.84 -12.68 3.77
C ASP A 423 6.53 -12.00 2.58
N TYR A 424 7.09 -12.78 1.67
CA TYR A 424 7.76 -12.23 0.49
C TYR A 424 6.80 -11.73 -0.60
N THR A 425 5.54 -12.16 -0.58
CA THR A 425 4.50 -11.57 -1.46
C THR A 425 4.29 -10.09 -1.13
N ILE A 426 4.30 -9.73 0.15
CA ILE A 426 4.20 -8.33 0.60
C ILE A 426 5.41 -7.53 0.18
N MET A 427 6.63 -8.10 0.30
CA MET A 427 7.85 -7.43 -0.15
C MET A 427 7.78 -7.03 -1.62
N GLY A 428 7.36 -7.94 -2.51
CA GLY A 428 7.18 -7.62 -3.93
C GLY A 428 6.18 -6.49 -4.17
N ARG A 429 5.10 -6.40 -3.35
CA ARG A 429 4.16 -5.29 -3.41
C ARG A 429 4.81 -3.95 -3.03
N ILE A 430 5.60 -3.94 -1.96
CA ILE A 430 6.30 -2.74 -1.49
C ILE A 430 7.30 -2.27 -2.55
N GLU A 431 8.08 -3.18 -3.12
CA GLU A 431 9.04 -2.87 -4.18
C GLU A 431 8.35 -2.28 -5.43
N MET A 432 7.24 -2.89 -5.87
CA MET A 432 6.47 -2.36 -7.00
C MET A 432 5.87 -0.99 -6.70
N GLY A 433 5.34 -0.79 -5.50
CA GLY A 433 4.77 0.48 -5.08
C GLY A 433 5.84 1.57 -4.99
N ALA A 434 6.96 1.30 -4.34
CA ALA A 434 8.08 2.23 -4.26
C ALA A 434 8.63 2.58 -5.65
N ALA A 435 8.84 1.58 -6.52
CA ALA A 435 9.28 1.81 -7.89
C ALA A 435 8.28 2.67 -8.69
N SER A 436 6.97 2.48 -8.48
CA SER A 436 5.93 3.29 -9.12
C SER A 436 5.99 4.75 -8.68
N LEU A 437 6.19 5.02 -7.38
CA LEU A 437 6.35 6.38 -6.84
C LEU A 437 7.59 7.07 -7.43
N LEU A 438 8.73 6.37 -7.43
CA LEU A 438 9.97 6.89 -8.01
C LEU A 438 9.82 7.17 -9.52
N ALA A 439 9.04 6.34 -10.22
CA ALA A 439 8.76 6.49 -11.63
C ALA A 439 7.86 7.70 -11.94
N GLU A 440 6.84 7.96 -11.13
CA GLU A 440 5.99 9.15 -11.27
C GLU A 440 6.80 10.44 -11.05
N LEU A 441 7.73 10.44 -10.09
CA LEU A 441 8.68 11.53 -9.89
C LEU A 441 9.69 11.66 -11.04
N ARG A 442 9.79 10.67 -11.94
CA ARG A 442 10.82 10.55 -12.98
C ARG A 442 12.22 10.73 -12.40
N ALA A 443 12.45 10.08 -11.28
CA ALA A 443 13.64 10.26 -10.47
C ALA A 443 14.91 9.80 -11.19
N THR A 444 15.91 10.64 -11.20
CA THR A 444 17.24 10.38 -11.81
C THR A 444 18.29 10.39 -10.73
N ASN A 445 19.00 9.28 -10.54
CA ASN A 445 20.07 9.21 -9.54
C ASN A 445 21.07 8.09 -9.85
N TYR A 446 22.08 7.97 -9.01
CA TYR A 446 23.08 6.90 -9.02
C TYR A 446 22.57 5.70 -8.20
N TRP A 447 21.43 5.12 -8.63
CA TRP A 447 20.73 4.07 -7.88
C TRP A 447 21.59 2.85 -7.58
N GLY A 448 22.52 2.50 -8.49
CA GLY A 448 23.47 1.41 -8.26
C GLY A 448 24.44 1.71 -7.11
N SER A 449 24.95 2.95 -7.02
CA SER A 449 25.80 3.36 -5.92
C SER A 449 25.04 3.39 -4.59
N ILE A 450 23.81 3.89 -4.59
CA ILE A 450 22.95 3.92 -3.41
C ILE A 450 22.63 2.51 -2.94
N ALA A 451 22.29 1.58 -3.85
CA ALA A 451 22.02 0.20 -3.49
C ALA A 451 23.28 -0.51 -2.96
N ALA A 452 24.46 -0.22 -3.51
CA ALA A 452 25.73 -0.78 -3.02
C ALA A 452 26.04 -0.35 -1.57
N GLU A 453 25.61 0.83 -1.13
CA GLU A 453 25.71 1.25 0.28
C GLU A 453 24.95 0.27 1.20
N PHE A 454 23.77 -0.20 0.77
CA PHE A 454 22.94 -1.11 1.56
C PHE A 454 23.36 -2.59 1.47
N PHE A 455 23.80 -3.06 0.30
CA PHE A 455 24.01 -4.49 0.04
C PHE A 455 25.48 -4.92 -0.06
N GLU A 456 26.41 -3.99 -0.31
CA GLU A 456 27.86 -4.28 -0.43
C GLU A 456 28.71 -3.49 0.58
N ASP A 457 28.07 -2.80 1.54
CA ASP A 457 28.73 -1.94 2.54
C ASP A 457 29.68 -0.89 1.91
N ALA A 458 29.28 -0.40 0.71
CA ALA A 458 30.07 0.60 -0.01
C ALA A 458 30.00 1.97 0.67
N ALA A 459 31.05 2.77 0.49
CA ALA A 459 31.06 4.13 1.00
C ALA A 459 29.94 4.99 0.34
N PRO A 460 29.29 5.89 1.10
CA PRO A 460 28.18 6.70 0.59
C PRO A 460 28.66 7.61 -0.56
N PHE A 461 27.95 7.52 -1.69
CA PHE A 461 28.30 8.23 -2.92
C PHE A 461 27.62 9.60 -3.00
N THR A 462 26.32 9.66 -2.74
CA THR A 462 25.53 10.88 -2.85
C THR A 462 25.72 11.82 -1.65
N ALA A 463 25.31 13.09 -1.79
CA ALA A 463 25.30 14.02 -0.67
C ALA A 463 24.35 13.55 0.45
N MET A 464 23.17 13.07 0.09
CA MET A 464 22.20 12.53 1.04
C MET A 464 22.73 11.24 1.70
N GLY A 465 23.39 10.36 0.95
CA GLY A 465 24.03 9.17 1.52
C GLY A 465 25.10 9.49 2.57
N LYS A 466 25.88 10.55 2.36
CA LYS A 466 26.85 11.01 3.35
C LYS A 466 26.21 11.53 4.62
N LEU A 467 25.09 12.25 4.51
CA LEU A 467 24.30 12.72 5.65
C LEU A 467 23.67 11.56 6.42
N ASP A 468 23.09 10.61 5.70
CA ASP A 468 22.48 9.38 6.22
C ASP A 468 23.53 8.56 7.03
N HIS A 469 24.64 8.29 6.40
CA HIS A 469 25.73 7.56 7.04
C HIS A 469 26.29 8.29 8.29
N ALA A 470 26.48 9.61 8.22
CA ALA A 470 26.94 10.40 9.36
C ALA A 470 25.95 10.33 10.53
N PHE A 471 24.64 10.46 10.23
CA PHE A 471 23.60 10.37 11.23
C PHE A 471 23.60 9.03 11.99
N PHE A 472 23.73 7.90 11.27
CA PHE A 472 23.78 6.59 11.92
C PHE A 472 25.12 6.26 12.58
N ALA A 473 26.24 6.81 12.09
CA ALA A 473 27.56 6.62 12.72
C ALA A 473 27.67 7.26 14.10
N GLU A 474 26.94 8.34 14.35
CA GLU A 474 26.91 9.04 15.65
C GLU A 474 26.00 8.37 16.68
N ARG A 475 25.18 7.40 16.27
CA ARG A 475 24.23 6.69 17.15
C ARG A 475 24.85 5.39 17.65
N PRO A 476 24.70 5.07 18.95
CA PRO A 476 25.04 3.73 19.41
C PRO A 476 24.17 2.73 18.64
N ALA A 477 24.79 1.64 18.14
CA ALA A 477 24.06 0.57 17.48
C ALA A 477 22.82 0.23 18.32
N ALA A 478 21.64 0.38 17.73
CA ALA A 478 20.40 0.03 18.42
C ALA A 478 20.54 -1.43 18.85
N GLY A 479 20.66 -1.65 20.15
CA GLY A 479 20.76 -2.99 20.69
C GLY A 479 19.47 -3.73 20.34
N HIS A 480 19.54 -4.62 19.37
CA HIS A 480 18.48 -5.58 19.11
C HIS A 480 18.43 -6.53 20.29
N ALA A 481 17.54 -6.24 21.27
CA ALA A 481 17.18 -7.14 22.36
C ALA A 481 16.18 -8.19 21.84
#